data_76f89a4cc42001e2269a20fdfdfcc1d5
#
_entry.id   76f89a4cc42001e2269a20fdfdfcc1d5
#
_cell.length_a   1.000
_cell.length_b   1.000
_cell.length_c   1.000
_cell.angle_alpha   90.00
_cell.angle_beta   90.00
_cell.angle_gamma   90.00
#
_symmetry.space_group_name_H-M   'P 1'
#
loop_
_entity.id
_entity.type
_entity.pdbx_description
1 polymer ?
#
loop_
_entity_poly.entity_id
_entity_poly.type
_entity_poly.pdbx_seq_one_letter_code
_entity_poly.pdbx_strand_id
1 'polypeptide(L)'
;MRQFISLLFIAAAASGVVAASSGGIPASRAASASPVSVPDTMAERVKPCTVCHGQADRMGRDAYYPRLAGKPEGYLFNQLRDFRDGRRYYRPMTLLLANVSDEYLREMAAYFSGIKQSYPPPERVISSPTEIRQAQKLIQQGDARRDIPACIECHGKQLMGTAPFIPGLLGLPRVYIAAQFGAWKNGGLMRGQERNCMSDIARQLTVEGANVIAAWLAAQPVPENARPSDTLPPEMAQRCGSIVQRSAGQ
;
A
#
# COMPACT_ATOMS: atom_id res chain seq x y z
N MET A 1 -67.45 -16.50 -5.93
CA MET A 1 -68.27 -17.32 -6.83
C MET A 1 -67.45 -17.62 -8.09
N ARG A 2 -67.51 -18.86 -8.53
CA ARG A 2 -66.87 -19.53 -9.70
C ARG A 2 -65.51 -20.15 -9.37
N GLN A 3 -65.53 -21.35 -9.08
CA GLN A 3 -65.86 -22.69 -9.64
C GLN A 3 -64.62 -23.37 -10.22
N PHE A 4 -64.32 -24.49 -9.57
CA PHE A 4 -63.35 -25.54 -9.89
C PHE A 4 -63.60 -26.20 -11.27
N ILE A 5 -62.59 -26.56 -12.00
CA ILE A 5 -62.64 -27.68 -12.91
C ILE A 5 -61.39 -28.53 -12.72
N SER A 6 -61.59 -29.69 -12.15
CA SER A 6 -60.62 -30.80 -12.13
C SER A 6 -60.66 -31.54 -13.46
N LEU A 7 -59.51 -31.76 -14.06
CA LEU A 7 -59.35 -32.71 -15.14
C LEU A 7 -58.39 -33.81 -14.71
N LEU A 8 -59.00 -34.99 -14.54
CA LEU A 8 -58.29 -36.24 -14.32
C LEU A 8 -57.78 -36.76 -15.66
N PHE A 9 -56.46 -36.99 -15.78
CA PHE A 9 -55.90 -37.79 -16.88
C PHE A 9 -55.29 -39.07 -16.32
N ILE A 10 -55.93 -40.17 -16.74
CA ILE A 10 -55.46 -41.55 -16.55
C ILE A 10 -54.39 -41.79 -17.63
N ALA A 11 -53.17 -42.07 -17.23
CA ALA A 11 -52.12 -42.52 -18.18
C ALA A 11 -51.74 -43.97 -17.86
N ALA A 12 -51.91 -44.81 -18.87
CA ALA A 12 -51.60 -46.22 -18.86
C ALA A 12 -50.10 -46.50 -18.78
N ALA A 13 -49.72 -47.41 -17.89
CA ALA A 13 -48.37 -47.90 -17.72
C ALA A 13 -48.03 -48.91 -18.87
N ALA A 14 -47.00 -48.56 -19.67
CA ALA A 14 -46.32 -49.53 -20.53
C ALA A 14 -44.97 -49.90 -19.90
N SER A 15 -44.86 -51.11 -19.42
CA SER A 15 -43.62 -51.66 -18.89
C SER A 15 -42.65 -52.05 -20.01
N GLY A 16 -41.68 -51.19 -20.30
CA GLY A 16 -40.58 -51.54 -21.20
C GLY A 16 -39.39 -52.04 -20.38
N VAL A 17 -39.02 -53.29 -20.53
CA VAL A 17 -37.77 -53.83 -19.96
C VAL A 17 -36.59 -53.32 -20.79
N VAL A 18 -35.78 -52.45 -20.23
CA VAL A 18 -34.50 -52.01 -20.83
C VAL A 18 -33.39 -52.87 -20.27
N ALA A 19 -32.78 -53.69 -21.12
CA ALA A 19 -31.57 -54.44 -20.76
C ALA A 19 -30.41 -53.49 -20.56
N ALA A 20 -29.89 -53.39 -19.37
CA ALA A 20 -28.69 -52.61 -19.02
C ALA A 20 -27.46 -53.37 -19.52
N SER A 21 -26.85 -52.88 -20.60
CA SER A 21 -25.50 -53.23 -20.98
C SER A 21 -24.52 -52.55 -20.05
N SER A 22 -23.85 -53.32 -19.20
CA SER A 22 -22.77 -52.89 -18.36
C SER A 22 -21.51 -52.59 -19.18
N GLY A 23 -21.47 -51.43 -19.80
CA GLY A 23 -20.23 -50.86 -20.37
C GLY A 23 -19.35 -50.36 -19.24
N GLY A 24 -18.33 -51.12 -18.88
CA GLY A 24 -17.34 -50.71 -17.88
C GLY A 24 -16.65 -49.39 -18.33
N ILE A 25 -16.86 -48.34 -17.57
CA ILE A 25 -16.10 -47.10 -17.73
C ILE A 25 -14.64 -47.43 -17.35
N PRO A 26 -13.65 -47.25 -18.25
CA PRO A 26 -12.27 -47.43 -17.87
C PRO A 26 -11.94 -46.43 -16.75
N ALA A 27 -11.54 -46.95 -15.58
CA ALA A 27 -11.07 -46.12 -14.49
C ALA A 27 -9.88 -45.29 -15.02
N SER A 28 -10.14 -44.03 -15.29
CA SER A 28 -9.10 -43.06 -15.61
C SER A 28 -8.14 -43.04 -14.41
N ARG A 29 -6.95 -43.59 -14.63
CA ARG A 29 -5.86 -43.59 -13.67
C ARG A 29 -5.50 -42.11 -13.46
N ALA A 30 -6.04 -41.50 -12.40
CA ALA A 30 -5.64 -40.18 -11.98
C ALA A 30 -4.11 -40.24 -11.79
N ALA A 31 -3.38 -39.62 -12.69
CA ALA A 31 -1.97 -39.41 -12.53
C ALA A 31 -1.81 -38.64 -11.21
N SER A 32 -1.24 -39.28 -10.20
CA SER A 32 -0.89 -38.62 -8.95
C SER A 32 0.16 -37.55 -9.31
N ALA A 33 -0.28 -36.32 -9.48
CA ALA A 33 0.62 -35.19 -9.60
C ALA A 33 1.43 -35.14 -8.30
N SER A 34 2.74 -35.28 -8.39
CA SER A 34 3.62 -35.06 -7.25
C SER A 34 3.33 -33.70 -6.65
N PRO A 35 3.24 -33.56 -5.33
CA PRO A 35 2.99 -32.28 -4.70
C PRO A 35 4.08 -31.29 -5.15
N VAL A 36 3.67 -30.17 -5.71
CA VAL A 36 4.59 -29.08 -6.07
C VAL A 36 5.17 -28.54 -4.76
N SER A 37 6.46 -28.80 -4.53
CA SER A 37 7.16 -28.22 -3.39
C SER A 37 7.41 -26.75 -3.66
N VAL A 38 6.74 -25.87 -2.94
CA VAL A 38 7.00 -24.43 -2.96
C VAL A 38 8.15 -24.15 -2.00
N PRO A 39 9.24 -23.50 -2.44
CA PRO A 39 10.34 -23.14 -1.54
C PRO A 39 9.85 -22.24 -0.40
N ASP A 40 10.26 -22.54 0.83
CA ASP A 40 9.92 -21.71 1.98
C ASP A 40 10.91 -20.52 2.09
N THR A 41 10.69 -19.51 1.26
CA THR A 41 11.48 -18.29 1.22
C THR A 41 10.58 -17.06 1.43
N MET A 42 11.14 -15.95 1.91
CA MET A 42 10.40 -14.70 2.05
C MET A 42 9.81 -14.24 0.69
N ALA A 43 10.53 -14.44 -0.40
CA ALA A 43 10.05 -14.15 -1.76
C ALA A 43 8.73 -14.88 -2.08
N GLU A 44 8.63 -16.16 -1.72
CA GLU A 44 7.40 -16.94 -1.93
C GLU A 44 6.29 -16.51 -0.97
N ARG A 45 6.62 -16.28 0.30
CA ARG A 45 5.67 -15.89 1.33
C ARG A 45 4.99 -14.54 1.04
N VAL A 46 5.68 -13.59 0.40
CA VAL A 46 5.14 -12.25 0.08
C VAL A 46 4.52 -12.15 -1.32
N LYS A 47 4.46 -13.22 -2.10
CA LYS A 47 3.80 -13.22 -3.43
C LYS A 47 2.38 -12.63 -3.40
N PRO A 48 1.53 -12.92 -2.40
CA PRO A 48 0.21 -12.29 -2.31
C PRO A 48 0.25 -10.77 -2.27
N CYS A 49 1.29 -10.17 -1.68
CA CYS A 49 1.47 -8.72 -1.61
C CYS A 49 1.70 -8.11 -3.00
N THR A 50 2.45 -8.83 -3.86
CA THR A 50 2.86 -8.32 -5.17
C THR A 50 1.70 -8.25 -6.17
N VAL A 51 0.58 -8.92 -5.91
CA VAL A 51 -0.64 -8.84 -6.74
C VAL A 51 -1.15 -7.40 -6.82
N CYS A 52 -1.10 -6.68 -5.70
CA CYS A 52 -1.52 -5.28 -5.60
C CYS A 52 -0.35 -4.31 -5.69
N HIS A 53 0.74 -4.58 -4.97
CA HIS A 53 1.87 -3.66 -4.84
C HIS A 53 2.91 -3.73 -5.96
N GLY A 54 2.72 -4.64 -6.91
CA GLY A 54 3.64 -4.85 -8.03
C GLY A 54 4.79 -5.80 -7.69
N GLN A 55 5.42 -6.33 -8.74
CA GLN A 55 6.60 -7.19 -8.67
C GLN A 55 7.87 -6.36 -8.79
N ALA A 56 9.03 -6.99 -8.62
CA ALA A 56 10.33 -6.32 -8.67
C ALA A 56 10.59 -5.56 -9.99
N ASP A 57 9.98 -6.01 -11.09
CA ASP A 57 10.12 -5.44 -12.43
C ASP A 57 8.91 -4.61 -12.88
N ARG A 58 7.82 -4.60 -12.11
CA ARG A 58 6.55 -4.04 -12.52
C ARG A 58 5.77 -3.43 -11.36
N MET A 59 5.33 -2.19 -11.54
CA MET A 59 4.43 -1.55 -10.57
C MET A 59 3.06 -2.23 -10.52
N GLY A 60 2.39 -2.13 -9.37
CA GLY A 60 1.00 -2.53 -9.23
C GLY A 60 0.07 -1.81 -10.20
N ARG A 61 -1.06 -2.43 -10.50
CA ARG A 61 -2.01 -1.93 -11.53
C ARG A 61 -2.78 -0.69 -11.11
N ASP A 62 -2.83 -0.40 -9.82
CA ASP A 62 -3.63 0.68 -9.27
C ASP A 62 -2.73 1.75 -8.64
N ALA A 63 -2.95 2.99 -9.01
CA ALA A 63 -2.24 4.15 -8.46
C ALA A 63 -2.45 4.35 -6.95
N TYR A 64 -3.45 3.71 -6.35
CA TYR A 64 -3.66 3.70 -4.89
C TYR A 64 -2.74 2.74 -4.13
N TYR A 65 -2.18 1.74 -4.81
CA TYR A 65 -1.27 0.78 -4.17
C TYR A 65 0.17 1.28 -4.25
N PRO A 66 0.77 1.67 -3.11
CA PRO A 66 2.12 2.22 -3.13
C PRO A 66 3.14 1.14 -3.46
N ARG A 67 4.21 1.52 -4.13
CA ARG A 67 5.43 0.75 -4.21
C ARG A 67 5.94 0.44 -2.79
N LEU A 68 6.34 -0.80 -2.54
CA LEU A 68 6.95 -1.24 -1.27
C LEU A 68 8.49 -1.24 -1.34
N ALA A 69 9.04 -1.68 -2.47
CA ALA A 69 10.47 -1.86 -2.68
C ALA A 69 11.29 -0.60 -2.39
N GLY A 70 12.40 -0.78 -1.65
CA GLY A 70 13.36 0.28 -1.35
C GLY A 70 12.89 1.36 -0.38
N LYS A 71 11.74 1.21 0.26
CA LYS A 71 11.34 2.09 1.36
C LYS A 71 12.11 1.74 2.63
N PRO A 72 12.35 2.71 3.54
CA PRO A 72 12.99 2.43 4.81
C PRO A 72 12.29 1.33 5.60
N GLU A 73 13.07 0.41 6.16
CA GLU A 73 12.56 -0.79 6.85
C GLU A 73 11.63 -0.44 8.02
N GLY A 74 12.07 0.45 8.91
CA GLY A 74 11.28 0.87 10.06
C GLY A 74 9.98 1.56 9.66
N TYR A 75 9.97 2.31 8.54
CA TYR A 75 8.74 2.84 7.98
C TYR A 75 7.79 1.73 7.54
N LEU A 76 8.29 0.74 6.79
CA LEU A 76 7.46 -0.39 6.33
C LEU A 76 6.90 -1.17 7.52
N PHE A 77 7.73 -1.50 8.50
CA PHE A 77 7.29 -2.17 9.72
C PHE A 77 6.17 -1.41 10.42
N ASN A 78 6.33 -0.11 10.62
CA ASN A 78 5.30 0.72 11.26
C ASN A 78 3.99 0.73 10.45
N GLN A 79 4.06 0.81 9.11
CA GLN A 79 2.86 0.76 8.28
C GLN A 79 2.14 -0.59 8.36
N LEU A 80 2.86 -1.69 8.31
CA LEU A 80 2.29 -3.04 8.44
C LEU A 80 1.63 -3.21 9.80
N ARG A 81 2.30 -2.82 10.88
CA ARG A 81 1.77 -2.86 12.23
C ARG A 81 0.53 -1.97 12.40
N ASP A 82 0.56 -0.75 11.85
CA ASP A 82 -0.58 0.16 11.92
C ASP A 82 -1.82 -0.39 11.20
N PHE A 83 -1.66 -1.12 10.10
CA PHE A 83 -2.77 -1.83 9.45
C PHE A 83 -3.28 -3.00 10.29
N ARG A 84 -2.39 -3.82 10.85
CA ARG A 84 -2.76 -4.95 11.72
C ARG A 84 -3.55 -4.47 12.92
N ASP A 85 -3.07 -3.42 13.58
CA ASP A 85 -3.64 -2.90 14.82
C ASP A 85 -4.83 -1.94 14.58
N GLY A 86 -5.26 -1.75 13.33
CA GLY A 86 -6.41 -0.91 12.96
C GLY A 86 -6.18 0.59 13.07
N ARG A 87 -4.96 1.03 13.38
CA ARG A 87 -4.60 2.46 13.43
C ARG A 87 -4.62 3.09 12.05
N ARG A 88 -4.14 2.36 11.04
CA ARG A 88 -4.33 2.67 9.64
C ARG A 88 -5.34 1.68 9.06
N TYR A 89 -6.41 2.17 8.45
CA TYR A 89 -7.46 1.29 7.98
C TYR A 89 -7.55 1.26 6.46
N TYR A 90 -7.36 0.09 5.91
CA TYR A 90 -7.77 -0.33 4.58
C TYR A 90 -8.09 -1.83 4.66
N ARG A 91 -9.36 -2.18 4.50
CA ARG A 91 -9.88 -3.52 4.82
C ARG A 91 -9.02 -4.68 4.28
N PRO A 92 -8.58 -4.69 3.00
CA PRO A 92 -7.75 -5.78 2.50
C PRO A 92 -6.43 -5.94 3.27
N MET A 93 -5.73 -4.83 3.58
CA MET A 93 -4.49 -4.87 4.34
C MET A 93 -4.72 -5.30 5.79
N THR A 94 -5.75 -4.80 6.43
CA THR A 94 -6.11 -5.17 7.81
C THR A 94 -6.40 -6.66 7.93
N LEU A 95 -7.15 -7.23 6.98
CA LEU A 95 -7.46 -8.66 6.97
C LEU A 95 -6.24 -9.54 6.69
N LEU A 96 -5.38 -9.14 5.74
CA LEU A 96 -4.15 -9.87 5.42
C LEU A 96 -3.18 -9.94 6.60
N LEU A 97 -3.17 -8.93 7.46
CA LEU A 97 -2.19 -8.79 8.53
C LEU A 97 -2.75 -9.14 9.93
N ALA A 98 -4.04 -9.41 10.07
CA ALA A 98 -4.74 -9.53 11.36
C ALA A 98 -4.05 -10.46 12.39
N ASN A 99 -3.42 -11.54 11.94
CA ASN A 99 -2.80 -12.55 12.81
C ASN A 99 -1.28 -12.65 12.62
N VAL A 100 -0.65 -11.63 12.06
CA VAL A 100 0.78 -11.64 11.77
C VAL A 100 1.56 -11.12 12.97
N SER A 101 2.60 -11.85 13.41
CA SER A 101 3.46 -11.45 14.51
C SER A 101 4.34 -10.24 14.16
N ASP A 102 4.81 -9.51 15.17
CA ASP A 102 5.74 -8.39 14.97
C ASP A 102 7.06 -8.84 14.31
N GLU A 103 7.52 -10.04 14.66
CA GLU A 103 8.73 -10.62 14.08
C GLU A 103 8.57 -10.82 12.57
N TYR A 104 7.47 -11.43 12.15
CA TYR A 104 7.21 -11.66 10.73
C TYR A 104 6.93 -10.35 9.98
N LEU A 105 6.31 -9.35 10.62
CA LEU A 105 6.19 -8.00 10.04
C LEU A 105 7.56 -7.35 9.81
N ARG A 106 8.55 -7.56 10.72
CA ARG A 106 9.92 -7.05 10.54
C ARG A 106 10.62 -7.76 9.39
N GLU A 107 10.51 -9.10 9.29
CA GLU A 107 11.07 -9.87 8.17
C GLU A 107 10.53 -9.39 6.81
N MET A 108 9.22 -9.18 6.71
CA MET A 108 8.60 -8.62 5.50
C MET A 108 9.11 -7.20 5.20
N ALA A 109 9.22 -6.36 6.21
CA ALA A 109 9.71 -4.99 6.06
C ALA A 109 11.17 -4.97 5.57
N ALA A 110 12.04 -5.78 6.17
CA ALA A 110 13.44 -5.94 5.76
C ALA A 110 13.54 -6.44 4.32
N TYR A 111 12.75 -7.45 3.96
CA TYR A 111 12.71 -8.00 2.61
C TYR A 111 12.37 -6.92 1.57
N PHE A 112 11.25 -6.20 1.75
CA PHE A 112 10.84 -5.16 0.80
C PHE A 112 11.80 -3.98 0.78
N SER A 113 12.39 -3.62 1.92
CA SER A 113 13.41 -2.57 1.99
C SER A 113 14.65 -2.91 1.17
N GLY A 114 15.07 -4.18 1.15
CA GLY A 114 16.22 -4.66 0.41
C GLY A 114 15.99 -4.82 -1.10
N ILE A 115 14.75 -4.80 -1.58
CA ILE A 115 14.46 -4.97 -3.02
C ILE A 115 14.91 -3.73 -3.79
N LYS A 116 15.77 -3.95 -4.78
CA LYS A 116 16.12 -2.95 -5.80
C LYS A 116 15.16 -3.08 -6.97
N GLN A 117 14.33 -2.09 -7.16
CA GLN A 117 13.34 -2.03 -8.24
C GLN A 117 13.43 -0.69 -8.96
N SER A 118 13.38 -0.70 -10.27
CA SER A 118 13.30 0.52 -11.07
C SER A 118 12.07 1.35 -10.70
N TYR A 119 12.24 2.66 -10.66
CA TYR A 119 11.13 3.58 -10.46
C TYR A 119 10.35 3.80 -11.75
N PRO A 120 9.05 4.08 -11.67
CA PRO A 120 8.28 4.44 -12.84
C PRO A 120 8.79 5.78 -13.41
N PRO A 121 8.53 6.03 -14.70
CA PRO A 121 8.75 7.36 -15.25
C PRO A 121 7.89 8.39 -14.51
N PRO A 122 8.32 9.67 -14.45
CA PRO A 122 7.52 10.74 -13.88
C PRO A 122 6.14 10.85 -14.53
N GLU A 123 5.13 11.21 -13.74
CA GLU A 123 3.80 11.49 -14.30
C GLU A 123 3.81 12.77 -15.15
N ARG A 124 3.08 12.74 -16.24
CA ARG A 124 2.81 13.94 -17.04
C ARG A 124 1.72 14.77 -16.36
N VAL A 125 2.13 15.76 -15.59
CA VAL A 125 1.22 16.65 -14.87
C VAL A 125 1.27 18.04 -15.52
N ILE A 126 0.10 18.57 -15.87
CA ILE A 126 -0.02 19.94 -16.34
C ILE A 126 -0.14 20.84 -15.10
N SER A 127 0.84 21.70 -14.89
CA SER A 127 0.86 22.69 -13.81
C SER A 127 1.30 24.04 -14.36
N SER A 128 0.66 25.10 -13.89
CA SER A 128 1.06 26.46 -14.23
C SER A 128 2.42 26.81 -13.59
N PRO A 129 3.15 27.80 -14.13
CA PRO A 129 4.39 28.26 -13.50
C PRO A 129 4.21 28.72 -12.05
N THR A 130 3.02 29.25 -11.71
CA THR A 130 2.71 29.67 -10.33
C THR A 130 2.55 28.51 -9.39
N GLU A 131 1.85 27.45 -9.79
CA GLU A 131 1.72 26.21 -9.01
C GLU A 131 3.06 25.52 -8.79
N ILE A 132 3.92 25.49 -9.82
CA ILE A 132 5.28 24.94 -9.70
C ILE A 132 6.08 25.73 -8.65
N ARG A 133 6.11 27.05 -8.73
CA ARG A 133 6.81 27.87 -7.72
C ARG A 133 6.26 27.70 -6.31
N GLN A 134 4.94 27.60 -6.17
CA GLN A 134 4.29 27.37 -4.88
C GLN A 134 4.69 26.02 -4.29
N ALA A 135 4.67 24.94 -5.10
CA ALA A 135 5.11 23.63 -4.67
C ALA A 135 6.59 23.63 -4.25
N GLN A 136 7.47 24.19 -5.09
CA GLN A 136 8.90 24.30 -4.81
C GLN A 136 9.19 25.05 -3.51
N LYS A 137 8.48 26.17 -3.29
CA LYS A 137 8.62 26.93 -2.05
C LYS A 137 8.25 26.10 -0.83
N LEU A 138 7.10 25.43 -0.83
CA LEU A 138 6.68 24.58 0.29
C LEU A 138 7.64 23.40 0.52
N ILE A 139 8.12 22.78 -0.55
CA ILE A 139 9.01 21.62 -0.47
C ILE A 139 10.40 22.01 0.04
N GLN A 140 10.96 23.13 -0.44
CA GLN A 140 12.34 23.51 -0.17
C GLN A 140 12.50 24.48 1.01
N GLN A 141 11.47 25.27 1.34
CA GLN A 141 11.53 26.34 2.33
C GLN A 141 10.45 26.22 3.41
N GLY A 142 9.39 25.45 3.15
CA GLY A 142 8.24 25.39 4.04
C GLY A 142 7.41 26.70 4.07
N ASP A 143 6.66 26.86 5.16
CA ASP A 143 5.95 28.10 5.50
C ASP A 143 5.93 28.29 7.01
N ALA A 144 6.88 29.06 7.51
CA ALA A 144 7.04 29.33 8.94
C ALA A 144 5.80 29.98 9.59
N ARG A 145 5.02 30.77 8.83
CA ARG A 145 3.79 31.39 9.39
C ARG A 145 2.72 30.37 9.70
N ARG A 146 2.71 29.24 9.02
CA ARG A 146 1.78 28.14 9.22
C ARG A 146 2.40 26.95 9.94
N ASP A 147 3.61 27.12 10.50
CA ASP A 147 4.38 26.04 11.14
C ASP A 147 4.55 24.80 10.23
N ILE A 148 4.78 25.03 8.94
CA ILE A 148 5.06 24.00 7.96
C ILE A 148 6.57 23.99 7.68
N PRO A 149 7.34 22.98 8.14
CA PRO A 149 8.75 22.83 7.80
C PRO A 149 8.92 22.49 6.33
N ALA A 150 10.12 22.71 5.78
CA ALA A 150 10.42 22.25 4.43
C ALA A 150 10.37 20.71 4.37
N CYS A 151 9.76 20.15 3.31
CA CYS A 151 9.64 18.70 3.17
C CYS A 151 11.03 18.02 3.17
N ILE A 152 12.03 18.69 2.56
CA ILE A 152 13.41 18.20 2.47
C ILE A 152 14.09 18.04 3.84
N GLU A 153 13.66 18.74 4.87
CA GLU A 153 14.24 18.65 6.22
C GLU A 153 14.05 17.26 6.84
N CYS A 154 12.90 16.63 6.57
CA CYS A 154 12.60 15.30 7.07
C CYS A 154 12.76 14.22 6.00
N HIS A 155 12.26 14.49 4.78
CA HIS A 155 12.28 13.50 3.69
C HIS A 155 13.60 13.46 2.91
N GLY A 156 14.63 14.16 3.40
CA GLY A 156 15.97 14.24 2.82
C GLY A 156 16.04 15.19 1.62
N LYS A 157 17.23 15.73 1.36
CA LYS A 157 17.45 16.72 0.29
C LYS A 157 17.04 16.23 -1.11
N GLN A 158 17.15 14.92 -1.34
CA GLN A 158 16.73 14.29 -2.58
C GLN A 158 15.27 13.79 -2.53
N LEU A 159 14.54 14.02 -1.43
CA LEU A 159 13.16 13.54 -1.22
C LEU A 159 13.01 12.01 -1.30
N MET A 160 14.09 11.28 -1.03
CA MET A 160 14.10 9.81 -1.03
C MET A 160 13.90 9.20 0.35
N GLY A 161 13.61 10.04 1.35
CA GLY A 161 13.39 9.63 2.72
C GLY A 161 14.62 9.73 3.60
N THR A 162 14.43 9.35 4.87
CA THR A 162 15.50 9.27 5.87
C THR A 162 15.32 7.96 6.66
N ALA A 163 16.38 7.14 6.66
CA ALA A 163 16.36 5.88 7.39
C ALA A 163 16.31 6.13 8.90
N PRO A 164 15.73 5.22 9.67
CA PRO A 164 14.99 4.04 9.21
C PRO A 164 13.47 4.28 9.04
N PHE A 165 12.93 5.48 9.33
CA PHE A 165 11.49 5.65 9.54
C PHE A 165 10.77 6.59 8.56
N ILE A 166 11.47 7.43 7.81
CA ILE A 166 10.84 8.45 6.97
C ILE A 166 10.88 8.03 5.50
N PRO A 167 9.72 7.90 4.83
CA PRO A 167 9.67 7.42 3.45
C PRO A 167 10.12 8.47 2.45
N GLY A 168 10.58 8.02 1.29
CA GLY A 168 10.74 8.86 0.11
C GLY A 168 9.40 9.32 -0.46
N LEU A 169 9.42 10.48 -1.12
CA LEU A 169 8.25 11.11 -1.73
C LEU A 169 8.24 11.01 -3.26
N LEU A 170 9.38 10.71 -3.89
CA LEU A 170 9.48 10.58 -5.35
C LEU A 170 9.07 9.19 -5.85
N GLY A 171 8.70 9.10 -7.12
CA GLY A 171 8.26 7.85 -7.74
C GLY A 171 6.91 7.34 -7.21
N LEU A 172 6.09 8.22 -6.66
CA LEU A 172 4.76 7.93 -6.16
C LEU A 172 3.71 8.62 -7.06
N PRO A 173 2.56 7.96 -7.33
CA PRO A 173 1.49 8.56 -8.08
C PRO A 173 0.90 9.80 -7.38
N ARG A 174 0.54 10.82 -8.15
CA ARG A 174 -0.10 12.05 -7.65
C ARG A 174 -1.31 11.75 -6.78
N VAL A 175 -2.18 10.87 -7.24
CA VAL A 175 -3.42 10.52 -6.51
C VAL A 175 -3.11 9.86 -5.16
N TYR A 176 -2.05 9.04 -5.09
CA TYR A 176 -1.61 8.46 -3.83
C TYR A 176 -1.11 9.51 -2.85
N ILE A 177 -0.25 10.43 -3.30
CA ILE A 177 0.30 11.50 -2.45
C ILE A 177 -0.83 12.39 -1.92
N ALA A 178 -1.76 12.81 -2.78
CA ALA A 178 -2.92 13.61 -2.39
C ALA A 178 -3.81 12.88 -1.38
N ALA A 179 -4.06 11.59 -1.59
CA ALA A 179 -4.82 10.76 -0.66
C ALA A 179 -4.14 10.63 0.72
N GLN A 180 -2.79 10.56 0.77
CA GLN A 180 -2.07 10.54 2.05
C GLN A 180 -2.24 11.86 2.83
N PHE A 181 -2.15 13.03 2.17
CA PHE A 181 -2.43 14.31 2.81
C PHE A 181 -3.86 14.39 3.35
N GLY A 182 -4.84 13.95 2.58
CA GLY A 182 -6.24 13.88 3.03
C GLY A 182 -6.42 12.96 4.23
N ALA A 183 -5.80 11.79 4.20
CA ALA A 183 -5.88 10.82 5.27
C ALA A 183 -5.18 11.31 6.56
N TRP A 184 -4.02 11.96 6.48
CA TRP A 184 -3.35 12.59 7.61
C TRP A 184 -4.19 13.73 8.20
N LYS A 185 -4.74 14.61 7.35
CA LYS A 185 -5.58 15.74 7.75
C LYS A 185 -6.82 15.30 8.54
N ASN A 186 -7.44 14.21 8.11
CA ASN A 186 -8.68 13.67 8.69
C ASN A 186 -8.44 12.62 9.80
N GLY A 187 -7.21 12.38 10.21
CA GLY A 187 -6.87 11.41 11.25
C GLY A 187 -7.03 9.94 10.83
N GLY A 188 -7.25 9.66 9.54
CA GLY A 188 -7.49 8.30 9.04
C GLY A 188 -6.29 7.36 9.09
N LEU A 189 -5.07 7.89 9.24
CA LEU A 189 -3.84 7.12 9.34
C LEU A 189 -3.35 6.91 10.79
N MET A 190 -4.02 7.51 11.78
CA MET A 190 -3.55 7.54 13.16
C MET A 190 -4.67 7.35 14.17
N ARG A 191 -5.58 6.42 13.90
CA ARG A 191 -6.70 6.14 14.81
C ARG A 191 -6.20 5.70 16.17
N GLY A 192 -6.70 6.34 17.23
CA GLY A 192 -6.35 6.00 18.61
C GLY A 192 -4.89 6.31 19.02
N GLN A 193 -4.19 7.14 18.25
CA GLN A 193 -2.81 7.56 18.58
C GLN A 193 -2.72 9.08 18.76
N GLU A 194 -1.68 9.48 19.46
CA GLU A 194 -1.28 10.88 19.53
C GLU A 194 -0.95 11.44 18.14
N ARG A 195 -1.07 12.76 18.02
CA ARG A 195 -0.72 13.47 16.78
C ARG A 195 0.74 13.22 16.43
N ASN A 196 1.01 13.17 15.15
CA ASN A 196 2.37 13.12 14.63
C ASN A 196 2.62 14.27 13.65
N CYS A 197 3.88 14.49 13.29
CA CYS A 197 4.31 15.58 12.41
C CYS A 197 3.48 15.67 11.12
N MET A 198 3.25 14.54 10.44
CA MET A 198 2.53 14.59 9.17
C MET A 198 1.06 14.95 9.35
N SER A 199 0.43 14.58 10.46
CA SER A 199 -0.91 15.04 10.80
C SER A 199 -0.95 16.55 11.04
N ASP A 200 0.03 17.08 11.76
CA ASP A 200 0.11 18.51 12.06
C ASP A 200 0.37 19.31 10.78
N ILE A 201 1.34 18.90 9.97
CA ILE A 201 1.62 19.50 8.67
C ILE A 201 0.41 19.45 7.74
N ALA A 202 -0.26 18.30 7.63
CA ALA A 202 -1.41 18.13 6.75
C ALA A 202 -2.59 18.98 7.16
N ARG A 203 -2.79 19.26 8.46
CA ARG A 203 -3.83 20.19 8.94
C ARG A 203 -3.54 21.62 8.56
N GLN A 204 -2.28 22.03 8.52
CA GLN A 204 -1.86 23.38 8.14
C GLN A 204 -1.84 23.60 6.63
N LEU A 205 -1.76 22.52 5.84
CA LEU A 205 -1.83 22.63 4.38
C LEU A 205 -3.26 22.95 3.92
N THR A 206 -3.38 23.87 2.96
CA THR A 206 -4.62 24.03 2.19
C THR A 206 -4.77 22.86 1.22
N VAL A 207 -5.98 22.66 0.71
CA VAL A 207 -6.25 21.63 -0.32
C VAL A 207 -5.42 21.91 -1.57
N GLU A 208 -5.35 23.17 -1.98
CA GLU A 208 -4.54 23.62 -3.12
C GLU A 208 -3.05 23.36 -2.87
N GLY A 209 -2.54 23.69 -1.67
CA GLY A 209 -1.16 23.43 -1.28
C GLY A 209 -0.80 21.94 -1.34
N ALA A 210 -1.67 21.08 -0.83
CA ALA A 210 -1.48 19.62 -0.92
C ALA A 210 -1.49 19.12 -2.37
N ASN A 211 -2.40 19.66 -3.21
CA ASN A 211 -2.53 19.27 -4.62
C ASN A 211 -1.32 19.70 -5.45
N VAL A 212 -0.79 20.93 -5.27
CA VAL A 212 0.38 21.38 -6.02
C VAL A 212 1.65 20.64 -5.60
N ILE A 213 1.79 20.30 -4.29
CA ILE A 213 2.89 19.45 -3.82
C ILE A 213 2.79 18.07 -4.46
N ALA A 214 1.62 17.43 -4.43
CA ALA A 214 1.41 16.10 -5.00
C ALA A 214 1.71 16.08 -6.51
N ALA A 215 1.24 17.10 -7.24
CA ALA A 215 1.48 17.27 -8.67
C ALA A 215 2.98 17.43 -8.98
N TRP A 216 3.66 18.30 -8.25
CA TRP A 216 5.09 18.53 -8.45
C TRP A 216 5.92 17.29 -8.15
N LEU A 217 5.67 16.61 -7.01
CA LEU A 217 6.40 15.40 -6.61
C LEU A 217 6.25 14.27 -7.64
N ALA A 218 5.04 14.03 -8.12
CA ALA A 218 4.76 12.98 -9.10
C ALA A 218 5.43 13.24 -10.45
N ALA A 219 5.67 14.50 -10.79
CA ALA A 219 6.34 14.92 -12.03
C ALA A 219 7.88 14.93 -11.94
N GLN A 220 8.47 14.67 -10.76
CA GLN A 220 9.94 14.65 -10.63
C GLN A 220 10.53 13.30 -11.01
N PRO A 221 11.65 13.26 -11.74
CA PRO A 221 12.40 12.02 -11.93
C PRO A 221 13.04 11.59 -10.60
N VAL A 222 13.11 10.29 -10.40
CA VAL A 222 13.88 9.74 -9.29
C VAL A 222 15.35 9.70 -9.69
N PRO A 223 16.30 10.22 -8.88
CA PRO A 223 17.72 10.13 -9.16
C PRO A 223 18.20 8.67 -9.27
N GLU A 224 19.13 8.37 -10.18
CA GLU A 224 19.55 6.99 -10.48
C GLU A 224 20.08 6.22 -9.27
N ASN A 225 20.84 6.86 -8.39
CA ASN A 225 21.42 6.25 -7.20
C ASN A 225 20.75 6.73 -5.91
N ALA A 226 19.49 7.14 -6.01
CA ALA A 226 18.77 7.69 -4.88
C ALA A 226 18.49 6.63 -3.80
N ARG A 227 18.85 6.97 -2.58
CA ARG A 227 18.59 6.18 -1.37
C ARG A 227 18.18 7.12 -0.23
N PRO A 228 17.54 6.61 0.81
CA PRO A 228 17.25 7.38 2.00
C PRO A 228 18.54 7.97 2.60
N SER A 229 18.44 9.16 3.18
CA SER A 229 19.50 9.73 4.02
C SER A 229 19.68 8.89 5.29
N ASP A 230 20.91 8.85 5.83
CA ASP A 230 21.21 8.03 7.00
C ASP A 230 20.86 8.76 8.33
N THR A 231 20.74 10.08 8.29
CA THR A 231 20.55 10.90 9.49
C THR A 231 19.43 11.91 9.34
N LEU A 232 18.56 11.95 10.37
CA LEU A 232 17.58 13.00 10.55
C LEU A 232 18.20 14.06 11.47
N PRO A 233 18.07 15.38 11.17
CA PRO A 233 18.50 16.42 12.06
C PRO A 233 17.89 16.25 13.47
N PRO A 234 18.67 16.42 14.56
CA PRO A 234 18.19 16.20 15.93
C PRO A 234 16.94 17.00 16.29
N GLU A 235 16.85 18.24 15.83
CA GLU A 235 15.68 19.11 16.03
C GLU A 235 14.42 18.56 15.35
N MET A 236 14.56 17.93 14.19
CA MET A 236 13.45 17.27 13.49
C MET A 236 13.05 15.97 14.20
N ALA A 237 14.01 15.23 14.73
CA ALA A 237 13.74 14.04 15.54
C ALA A 237 12.95 14.38 16.80
N GLN A 238 13.30 15.46 17.48
CA GLN A 238 12.57 15.95 18.67
C GLN A 238 11.15 16.41 18.33
N ARG A 239 11.01 17.17 17.23
CA ARG A 239 9.70 17.64 16.74
C ARG A 239 8.78 16.48 16.36
N CYS A 240 9.34 15.39 15.85
CA CYS A 240 8.64 14.21 15.38
C CYS A 240 8.81 12.99 16.31
N GLY A 241 8.82 13.20 17.63
CA GLY A 241 9.10 12.17 18.64
C GLY A 241 8.33 10.86 18.51
N SER A 242 7.14 10.89 17.89
CA SER A 242 6.38 9.68 17.57
C SER A 242 7.09 8.71 16.59
N ILE A 243 8.11 9.20 15.87
CA ILE A 243 8.89 8.36 14.93
C ILE A 243 9.94 7.54 15.69
N VAL A 244 10.58 8.16 16.70
CA VAL A 244 11.66 7.54 17.48
C VAL A 244 11.12 6.58 18.54
N GLN A 245 10.02 6.90 19.19
CA GLN A 245 9.45 6.11 20.29
C GLN A 245 8.86 4.76 19.85
N ARG A 246 8.49 4.59 18.58
CA ARG A 246 7.94 3.33 18.06
C ARG A 246 8.99 2.23 17.88
N SER A 247 10.26 2.57 17.94
CA SER A 247 11.36 1.61 17.78
C SER A 247 11.94 1.08 19.09
N ALA A 248 11.67 1.73 20.23
CA ALA A 248 12.39 1.48 21.47
C ALA A 248 11.63 0.68 22.53
N GLY A 249 10.40 0.33 22.32
CA GLY A 249 9.70 -0.38 23.38
C GLY A 249 8.27 -0.77 23.05
N GLN A 250 8.08 -1.96 22.67
CA GLN A 250 7.02 -2.86 23.16
C GLN A 250 7.00 -4.13 22.35
#